data_3c61bf2c8937c4bbc130eb804c8c86dc
#
_entry.id   3c61bf2c8937c4bbc130eb804c8c86dc
#
_cell.length_a   1.000
_cell.length_b   1.000
_cell.length_c   1.000
_cell.angle_alpha   90.00
_cell.angle_beta   90.00
_cell.angle_gamma   90.00
#
_symmetry.space_group_name_H-M   'P 1'
#
loop_
_entity.id
_entity.type
_entity.pdbx_description
1 polymer ?
#
loop_
_entity_poly.entity_id
_entity_poly.type
_entity_poly.pdbx_seq_one_letter_code
_entity_poly.pdbx_strand_id
1 'polypeptide(L)'
;MAATQWKKALQPLIKKYKGKKHPLEYNNAYELLVMVVLSAQDSDRHINKLAPELFAAIPDMKALAKADEAALHQHISGVRNYRNKTKWLLAIAQQIKDNKKIPTTLEALTELPGIGRKSANVILRELQLPAEGVIVDLHVVRVAPRLGIAQGSDPKKLETQLMAALHQKDWGEAGMAISFLGRETCRPKNPKCSACVVNTVCAYYSASKN
;
A
#
# COMPACT_ATOMS: atom_id res chain seq x y z
N MET A 1 -10.02 -24.46 -1.25
CA MET A 1 -11.22 -23.97 -0.52
C MET A 1 -12.08 -23.14 -1.47
N ALA A 2 -13.42 -23.23 -1.37
CA ALA A 2 -14.33 -22.39 -2.15
C ALA A 2 -14.21 -20.91 -1.69
N ALA A 3 -14.49 -19.96 -2.60
CA ALA A 3 -14.43 -18.51 -2.30
C ALA A 3 -15.26 -18.12 -1.06
N THR A 4 -16.40 -18.77 -0.83
CA THR A 4 -17.28 -18.54 0.33
C THR A 4 -16.61 -18.82 1.67
N GLN A 5 -15.60 -19.71 1.72
CA GLN A 5 -14.90 -20.05 2.96
C GLN A 5 -13.90 -18.96 3.37
N TRP A 6 -13.29 -18.25 2.39
CA TRP A 6 -12.30 -17.21 2.69
C TRP A 6 -12.90 -15.96 3.35
N LYS A 7 -14.18 -15.68 3.11
CA LYS A 7 -14.91 -14.59 3.77
C LYS A 7 -14.90 -14.70 5.30
N LYS A 8 -14.93 -15.94 5.83
CA LYS A 8 -14.84 -16.23 7.27
C LYS A 8 -13.41 -16.53 7.70
N ALA A 9 -12.68 -17.32 6.94
CA ALA A 9 -11.36 -17.81 7.28
C ALA A 9 -10.30 -16.71 7.44
N LEU A 10 -10.43 -15.59 6.74
CA LEU A 10 -9.50 -14.46 6.82
C LEU A 10 -9.82 -13.49 7.98
N GLN A 11 -11.01 -13.56 8.61
CA GLN A 11 -11.43 -12.64 9.67
C GLN A 11 -10.47 -12.58 10.88
N PRO A 12 -9.90 -13.69 11.39
CA PRO A 12 -8.92 -13.62 12.47
C PRO A 12 -7.68 -12.77 12.09
N LEU A 13 -7.25 -12.84 10.82
CA LEU A 13 -6.12 -12.05 10.33
C LEU A 13 -6.48 -10.57 10.22
N ILE A 14 -7.64 -10.25 9.63
CA ILE A 14 -8.14 -8.89 9.54
C ILE A 14 -8.29 -8.29 10.93
N LYS A 15 -8.91 -9.01 11.88
CA LYS A 15 -9.07 -8.55 13.27
C LYS A 15 -7.73 -8.27 13.95
N LYS A 16 -6.72 -9.13 13.75
CA LYS A 16 -5.37 -8.96 14.32
C LYS A 16 -4.72 -7.65 13.92
N TYR A 17 -4.92 -7.22 12.68
CA TYR A 17 -4.26 -6.04 12.11
C TYR A 17 -5.19 -4.85 11.86
N LYS A 18 -6.44 -4.93 12.31
CA LYS A 18 -7.41 -3.85 12.15
C LYS A 18 -6.90 -2.55 12.77
N GLY A 19 -6.96 -1.47 11.99
CA GLY A 19 -6.51 -0.14 12.42
C GLY A 19 -4.99 0.03 12.51
N LYS A 20 -4.19 -0.99 12.18
CA LYS A 20 -2.75 -0.83 12.08
C LYS A 20 -2.43 0.07 10.90
N LYS A 21 -1.81 1.22 11.15
CA LYS A 21 -1.44 2.21 10.12
C LYS A 21 -0.40 1.66 9.14
N HIS A 22 -0.36 2.24 7.97
CA HIS A 22 0.74 2.04 7.02
C HIS A 22 2.06 2.46 7.68
N PRO A 23 3.20 1.82 7.31
CA PRO A 23 4.51 2.20 7.87
C PRO A 23 5.00 3.61 7.56
N LEU A 24 4.41 4.31 6.59
CA LEU A 24 4.69 5.73 6.35
C LEU A 24 4.08 6.60 7.45
N GLU A 25 4.86 7.56 7.96
CA GLU A 25 4.50 8.48 9.05
C GLU A 25 4.10 9.83 8.47
N TYR A 26 2.81 10.07 8.33
CA TYR A 26 2.23 11.27 7.72
C TYR A 26 1.18 11.90 8.66
N ASN A 27 0.94 13.20 8.51
CA ASN A 27 -0.02 13.96 9.32
C ASN A 27 -1.32 14.29 8.56
N ASN A 28 -1.28 14.32 7.22
CA ASN A 28 -2.41 14.72 6.40
C ASN A 28 -2.36 14.07 5.01
N ALA A 29 -3.41 14.28 4.20
CA ALA A 29 -3.56 13.68 2.88
C ALA A 29 -2.45 14.11 1.88
N TYR A 30 -1.96 15.34 1.97
CA TYR A 30 -0.87 15.84 1.14
C TYR A 30 0.42 15.08 1.42
N GLU A 31 0.81 14.99 2.69
CA GLU A 31 2.00 14.26 3.09
C GLU A 31 1.90 12.78 2.70
N LEU A 32 0.76 12.14 2.94
CA LEU A 32 0.51 10.76 2.53
C LEU A 32 0.72 10.57 1.02
N LEU A 33 0.12 11.42 0.18
CA LEU A 33 0.22 11.33 -1.28
C LEU A 33 1.68 11.47 -1.73
N VAL A 34 2.41 12.48 -1.25
CA VAL A 34 3.82 12.70 -1.57
C VAL A 34 4.67 11.51 -1.13
N MET A 35 4.51 11.04 0.11
CA MET A 35 5.27 9.92 0.65
C MET A 35 4.99 8.61 -0.08
N VAL A 36 3.76 8.36 -0.52
CA VAL A 36 3.40 7.19 -1.33
C VAL A 36 4.12 7.22 -2.69
N VAL A 37 4.19 8.37 -3.34
CA VAL A 37 4.98 8.53 -4.59
C VAL A 37 6.47 8.28 -4.32
N LEU A 38 7.00 8.87 -3.24
CA LEU A 38 8.42 8.73 -2.90
C LEU A 38 8.80 7.31 -2.48
N SER A 39 7.92 6.56 -1.82
CA SER A 39 8.18 5.20 -1.36
C SER A 39 8.16 4.13 -2.46
N ALA A 40 7.71 4.47 -3.67
CA ALA A 40 7.76 3.55 -4.81
C ALA A 40 9.21 3.09 -5.08
N GLN A 41 9.47 1.77 -4.95
CA GLN A 41 10.79 1.15 -5.05
C GLN A 41 11.84 1.66 -4.03
N ASP A 42 11.39 2.27 -2.94
CA ASP A 42 12.23 2.71 -1.82
C ASP A 42 11.69 2.14 -0.50
N SER A 43 12.39 2.33 0.62
CA SER A 43 11.93 1.84 1.91
C SER A 43 11.11 2.90 2.66
N ASP A 44 10.03 2.48 3.30
CA ASP A 44 9.21 3.36 4.16
C ASP A 44 10.08 4.08 5.20
N ARG A 45 11.07 3.37 5.79
CA ARG A 45 12.01 3.94 6.77
C ARG A 45 12.84 5.10 6.20
N HIS A 46 13.32 4.96 4.95
CA HIS A 46 14.10 6.02 4.30
C HIS A 46 13.22 7.25 4.05
N ILE A 47 12.00 7.04 3.56
CA ILE A 47 11.06 8.13 3.29
C ILE A 47 10.64 8.83 4.58
N ASN A 48 10.36 8.09 5.66
CA ASN A 48 10.06 8.69 6.97
C ASN A 48 11.20 9.57 7.49
N LYS A 49 12.46 9.20 7.22
CA LYS A 49 13.62 9.97 7.67
C LYS A 49 13.76 11.33 6.99
N LEU A 50 13.43 11.41 5.70
CA LEU A 50 13.53 12.66 4.93
C LEU A 50 12.27 13.53 5.01
N ALA A 51 11.12 12.95 5.33
CA ALA A 51 9.81 13.62 5.32
C ALA A 51 9.76 14.90 6.18
N PRO A 52 10.29 14.95 7.42
CA PRO A 52 10.22 16.15 8.25
C PRO A 52 10.88 17.37 7.59
N GLU A 53 12.05 17.21 7.01
CA GLU A 53 12.78 18.30 6.35
C GLU A 53 12.07 18.72 5.05
N LEU A 54 11.61 17.75 4.26
CA LEU A 54 10.85 18.00 3.03
C LEU A 54 9.58 18.80 3.33
N PHE A 55 8.78 18.40 4.32
CA PHE A 55 7.50 19.06 4.62
C PHE A 55 7.66 20.38 5.40
N ALA A 56 8.78 20.59 6.08
CA ALA A 56 9.13 21.91 6.61
C ALA A 56 9.39 22.93 5.48
N ALA A 57 10.06 22.49 4.40
CA ALA A 57 10.35 23.34 3.24
C ALA A 57 9.16 23.49 2.28
N ILE A 58 8.39 22.41 2.09
CA ILE A 58 7.27 22.33 1.11
C ILE A 58 6.04 21.79 1.85
N PRO A 59 5.31 22.65 2.61
CA PRO A 59 4.31 22.20 3.59
C PRO A 59 2.96 21.78 3.01
N ASP A 60 2.67 22.16 1.77
CA ASP A 60 1.37 21.88 1.16
C ASP A 60 1.44 21.81 -0.37
N MET A 61 0.32 21.45 -1.00
CA MET A 61 0.19 21.32 -2.44
C MET A 61 0.42 22.66 -3.16
N LYS A 62 0.11 23.80 -2.53
CA LYS A 62 0.33 25.14 -3.12
C LYS A 62 1.81 25.47 -3.15
N ALA A 63 2.54 25.15 -2.09
CA ALA A 63 3.99 25.30 -2.03
C ALA A 63 4.66 24.38 -3.06
N LEU A 64 4.23 23.11 -3.15
CA LEU A 64 4.73 22.16 -4.13
C LEU A 64 4.46 22.60 -5.58
N ALA A 65 3.30 23.20 -5.86
CA ALA A 65 2.97 23.73 -7.18
C ALA A 65 3.83 24.95 -7.59
N LYS A 66 4.45 25.64 -6.64
CA LYS A 66 5.36 26.77 -6.87
C LYS A 66 6.84 26.35 -6.84
N ALA A 67 7.14 25.16 -6.38
CA ALA A 67 8.50 24.65 -6.32
C ALA A 67 9.02 24.31 -7.73
N ASP A 68 10.31 24.40 -7.90
CA ASP A 68 11.03 23.93 -9.07
C ASP A 68 11.74 22.59 -8.80
N GLU A 69 12.37 22.02 -9.83
CA GLU A 69 13.10 20.76 -9.69
C GLU A 69 14.26 20.89 -8.68
N ALA A 70 14.96 22.01 -8.64
CA ALA A 70 16.11 22.22 -7.78
C ALA A 70 15.70 22.20 -6.29
N ALA A 71 14.61 22.89 -5.95
CA ALA A 71 14.06 22.88 -4.59
C ALA A 71 13.71 21.48 -4.11
N LEU A 72 13.05 20.66 -4.96
CA LEU A 72 12.75 19.27 -4.61
C LEU A 72 14.00 18.39 -4.50
N HIS A 73 14.97 18.56 -5.43
CA HIS A 73 16.19 17.77 -5.45
C HIS A 73 17.02 17.91 -4.17
N GLN A 74 17.02 19.07 -3.52
CA GLN A 74 17.70 19.29 -2.24
C GLN A 74 17.24 18.30 -1.17
N HIS A 75 15.95 17.92 -1.18
CA HIS A 75 15.37 17.06 -0.15
C HIS A 75 15.24 15.58 -0.55
N ILE A 76 15.11 15.29 -1.86
CA ILE A 76 14.82 13.91 -2.30
C ILE A 76 15.89 13.27 -3.19
N SER A 77 17.06 13.88 -3.36
CA SER A 77 18.13 13.35 -4.24
C SER A 77 18.63 11.95 -3.84
N GLY A 78 18.50 11.57 -2.57
CA GLY A 78 18.81 10.22 -2.08
C GLY A 78 17.71 9.17 -2.39
N VAL A 79 16.54 9.59 -2.83
CA VAL A 79 15.42 8.69 -3.11
C VAL A 79 15.63 7.99 -4.46
N ARG A 80 15.39 6.68 -4.48
CA ARG A 80 15.50 5.92 -5.73
C ARG A 80 14.61 6.50 -6.82
N ASN A 81 15.19 6.71 -8.02
CA ASN A 81 14.50 7.29 -9.17
C ASN A 81 13.97 8.72 -8.92
N TYR A 82 14.65 9.50 -8.07
CA TYR A 82 14.20 10.81 -7.63
C TYR A 82 13.87 11.78 -8.77
N ARG A 83 14.63 11.77 -9.88
CA ARG A 83 14.38 12.66 -11.02
C ARG A 83 12.98 12.48 -11.63
N ASN A 84 12.53 11.23 -11.81
CA ASN A 84 11.18 10.98 -12.29
C ASN A 84 10.13 11.31 -11.22
N LYS A 85 10.42 11.01 -9.95
CA LYS A 85 9.53 11.34 -8.83
C LYS A 85 9.37 12.85 -8.66
N THR A 86 10.43 13.63 -8.86
CA THR A 86 10.34 15.10 -8.95
C THR A 86 9.35 15.54 -10.01
N LYS A 87 9.51 15.04 -11.24
CA LYS A 87 8.60 15.37 -12.36
C LYS A 87 7.17 14.99 -12.05
N TRP A 88 6.95 13.80 -11.46
CA TRP A 88 5.62 13.36 -11.08
C TRP A 88 5.01 14.24 -9.99
N LEU A 89 5.76 14.57 -8.94
CA LEU A 89 5.27 15.41 -7.85
C LEU A 89 4.91 16.82 -8.33
N LEU A 90 5.74 17.45 -9.18
CA LEU A 90 5.45 18.75 -9.76
C LEU A 90 4.22 18.70 -10.67
N ALA A 91 4.09 17.68 -11.52
CA ALA A 91 2.92 17.50 -12.39
C ALA A 91 1.63 17.28 -11.56
N ILE A 92 1.68 16.46 -10.52
CA ILE A 92 0.58 16.27 -9.56
C ILE A 92 0.18 17.61 -8.94
N ALA A 93 1.16 18.38 -8.47
CA ALA A 93 0.89 19.67 -7.82
C ALA A 93 0.28 20.70 -8.77
N GLN A 94 0.72 20.74 -10.02
CA GLN A 94 0.13 21.61 -11.05
C GLN A 94 -1.32 21.22 -11.39
N GLN A 95 -1.63 19.93 -11.36
CA GLN A 95 -2.97 19.40 -11.62
C GLN A 95 -3.92 19.69 -10.44
N ILE A 96 -3.47 19.43 -9.20
CA ILE A 96 -4.31 19.48 -7.99
C ILE A 96 -4.37 20.90 -7.40
N LYS A 97 -3.25 21.60 -7.28
CA LYS A 97 -3.08 23.00 -6.79
C LYS A 97 -3.50 23.28 -5.34
N ASP A 98 -4.31 22.44 -4.72
CA ASP A 98 -4.81 22.61 -3.34
C ASP A 98 -5.02 21.27 -2.66
N ASN A 99 -4.66 21.16 -1.36
CA ASN A 99 -4.82 19.92 -0.58
C ASN A 99 -6.27 19.41 -0.58
N LYS A 100 -7.25 20.31 -0.61
CA LYS A 100 -8.69 19.97 -0.62
C LYS A 100 -9.15 19.30 -1.93
N LYS A 101 -8.35 19.39 -2.98
CA LYS A 101 -8.64 18.82 -4.30
C LYS A 101 -7.92 17.49 -4.57
N ILE A 102 -7.25 16.93 -3.55
CA ILE A 102 -6.66 15.59 -3.66
C ILE A 102 -7.78 14.60 -3.98
N PRO A 103 -7.64 13.79 -5.06
CA PRO A 103 -8.66 12.85 -5.47
C PRO A 103 -8.97 11.80 -4.39
N THR A 104 -10.25 11.38 -4.33
CA THR A 104 -10.77 10.45 -3.33
C THR A 104 -11.35 9.18 -3.94
N THR A 105 -11.11 8.91 -5.23
CA THR A 105 -11.51 7.69 -5.95
C THR A 105 -10.29 6.99 -6.53
N LEU A 106 -10.39 5.67 -6.72
CA LEU A 106 -9.32 4.87 -7.31
C LEU A 106 -8.97 5.34 -8.73
N GLU A 107 -10.00 5.60 -9.53
CA GLU A 107 -9.86 6.06 -10.91
C GLU A 107 -9.05 7.36 -10.96
N ALA A 108 -9.51 8.42 -10.30
CA ALA A 108 -8.86 9.72 -10.32
C ALA A 108 -7.45 9.71 -9.67
N LEU A 109 -7.21 8.87 -8.65
CA LEU A 109 -5.87 8.70 -8.09
C LEU A 109 -4.92 8.02 -9.07
N THR A 110 -5.38 7.06 -9.85
CA THR A 110 -4.53 6.34 -10.83
C THR A 110 -4.23 7.15 -12.10
N GLU A 111 -4.93 8.24 -12.35
CA GLU A 111 -4.61 9.21 -13.39
C GLU A 111 -3.40 10.10 -13.02
N LEU A 112 -3.07 10.17 -11.72
CA LEU A 112 -1.92 10.95 -11.25
C LEU A 112 -0.60 10.27 -11.61
N PRO A 113 0.40 11.01 -12.10
CA PRO A 113 1.70 10.46 -12.46
C PRO A 113 2.36 9.72 -11.30
N GLY A 114 2.84 8.50 -11.55
CA GLY A 114 3.53 7.68 -10.55
C GLY A 114 2.63 6.99 -9.53
N ILE A 115 1.32 7.14 -9.60
CA ILE A 115 0.35 6.46 -8.74
C ILE A 115 -0.33 5.31 -9.48
N GLY A 116 0.05 4.08 -9.16
CA GLY A 116 -0.63 2.88 -9.64
C GLY A 116 -1.71 2.40 -8.67
N ARG A 117 -2.49 1.39 -9.09
CA ARG A 117 -3.62 0.82 -8.30
C ARG A 117 -3.26 0.50 -6.84
N LYS A 118 -2.08 -0.13 -6.60
CA LYS A 118 -1.61 -0.44 -5.23
C LYS A 118 -1.49 0.84 -4.39
N SER A 119 -0.85 1.86 -4.94
CA SER A 119 -0.64 3.15 -4.27
C SER A 119 -1.95 3.88 -4.01
N ALA A 120 -2.85 3.90 -4.99
CA ALA A 120 -4.17 4.48 -4.85
C ALA A 120 -5.00 3.78 -3.76
N ASN A 121 -5.02 2.45 -3.74
CA ASN A 121 -5.69 1.68 -2.68
C ASN A 121 -5.09 1.94 -1.28
N VAL A 122 -3.77 2.17 -1.18
CA VAL A 122 -3.14 2.58 0.10
C VAL A 122 -3.65 3.95 0.52
N ILE A 123 -3.70 4.93 -0.39
CA ILE A 123 -4.19 6.28 -0.10
C ILE A 123 -5.64 6.22 0.36
N LEU A 124 -6.53 5.52 -0.37
CA LEU A 124 -7.94 5.39 0.00
C LEU A 124 -8.10 4.80 1.40
N ARG A 125 -7.40 3.71 1.69
CA ARG A 125 -7.45 3.07 3.01
C ARG A 125 -6.99 3.99 4.13
N GLU A 126 -5.84 4.63 3.97
CA GLU A 126 -5.25 5.48 5.01
C GLU A 126 -6.09 6.74 5.26
N LEU A 127 -6.80 7.24 4.24
CA LEU A 127 -7.78 8.32 4.37
C LEU A 127 -9.16 7.82 4.82
N GLN A 128 -9.32 6.53 5.13
CA GLN A 128 -10.57 5.90 5.57
C GLN A 128 -11.72 6.07 4.56
N LEU A 129 -11.39 6.12 3.28
CA LEU A 129 -12.34 6.19 2.17
C LEU A 129 -12.84 4.79 1.80
N PRO A 130 -14.00 4.67 1.12
CA PRO A 130 -14.50 3.39 0.64
C PRO A 130 -13.46 2.65 -0.20
N ALA A 131 -13.25 1.36 0.10
CA ALA A 131 -12.32 0.54 -0.65
C ALA A 131 -12.86 0.18 -2.03
N GLU A 132 -12.10 0.50 -3.07
CA GLU A 132 -12.41 0.17 -4.47
C GLU A 132 -11.53 -0.97 -5.02
N GLY A 133 -10.65 -1.52 -4.20
CA GLY A 133 -9.80 -2.64 -4.51
C GLY A 133 -9.07 -3.19 -3.29
N VAL A 134 -8.27 -4.24 -3.51
CA VAL A 134 -7.43 -4.86 -2.49
C VAL A 134 -5.98 -4.47 -2.72
N ILE A 135 -5.30 -3.99 -1.67
CA ILE A 135 -3.87 -3.66 -1.74
C ILE A 135 -3.07 -4.93 -2.00
N VAL A 136 -2.36 -4.98 -3.14
CA VAL A 136 -1.47 -6.08 -3.49
C VAL A 136 -0.04 -5.56 -3.62
N ASP A 137 0.73 -5.67 -2.53
CA ASP A 137 2.16 -5.39 -2.50
C ASP A 137 3.00 -6.67 -2.67
N LEU A 138 4.32 -6.54 -2.65
CA LEU A 138 5.24 -7.68 -2.76
C LEU A 138 5.02 -8.78 -1.69
N HIS A 139 4.51 -8.39 -0.52
CA HIS A 139 4.19 -9.36 0.53
C HIS A 139 2.91 -10.11 0.21
N VAL A 140 1.88 -9.41 -0.28
CA VAL A 140 0.62 -10.01 -0.71
C VAL A 140 0.84 -10.94 -1.92
N VAL A 141 1.66 -10.56 -2.89
CA VAL A 141 2.06 -11.42 -4.03
C VAL A 141 2.63 -12.75 -3.56
N ARG A 142 3.40 -12.77 -2.47
CA ARG A 142 3.95 -14.00 -1.89
C ARG A 142 2.96 -14.75 -1.03
N VAL A 143 2.23 -14.04 -0.18
CA VAL A 143 1.43 -14.64 0.90
C VAL A 143 0.10 -15.17 0.40
N ALA A 144 -0.59 -14.46 -0.50
CA ALA A 144 -1.90 -14.88 -0.98
C ALA A 144 -1.87 -16.27 -1.67
N PRO A 145 -0.89 -16.59 -2.54
CA PRO A 145 -0.75 -17.95 -3.08
C PRO A 145 -0.37 -18.98 -2.01
N ARG A 146 0.48 -18.64 -1.03
CA ARG A 146 0.83 -19.55 0.08
C ARG A 146 -0.39 -19.90 0.93
N LEU A 147 -1.26 -18.95 1.20
CA LEU A 147 -2.53 -19.19 1.87
C LEU A 147 -3.44 -20.10 1.03
N GLY A 148 -3.38 -19.99 -0.29
CA GLY A 148 -4.29 -20.66 -1.22
C GLY A 148 -5.57 -19.85 -1.51
N ILE A 149 -5.59 -18.54 -1.16
CA ILE A 149 -6.72 -17.65 -1.43
C ILE A 149 -6.70 -17.12 -2.87
N ALA A 150 -5.51 -17.04 -3.47
CA ALA A 150 -5.30 -16.62 -4.86
C ALA A 150 -4.14 -17.41 -5.47
N GLN A 151 -3.96 -17.35 -6.78
CA GLN A 151 -2.93 -18.08 -7.53
C GLN A 151 -2.17 -17.17 -8.50
N GLY A 152 -0.90 -17.48 -8.74
CA GLY A 152 -0.03 -16.76 -9.65
C GLY A 152 0.78 -15.66 -8.94
N SER A 153 1.41 -14.78 -9.74
CA SER A 153 2.31 -13.73 -9.26
C SER A 153 2.01 -12.34 -9.85
N ASP A 154 1.05 -12.26 -10.76
CA ASP A 154 0.62 -10.97 -11.33
C ASP A 154 -0.26 -10.21 -10.35
N PRO A 155 0.13 -8.98 -9.92
CA PRO A 155 -0.61 -8.24 -8.91
C PRO A 155 -2.05 -7.92 -9.28
N LYS A 156 -2.35 -7.63 -10.56
CA LYS A 156 -3.72 -7.33 -11.01
C LYS A 156 -4.61 -8.57 -10.94
N LYS A 157 -4.10 -9.72 -11.39
CA LYS A 157 -4.82 -11.00 -11.30
C LYS A 157 -5.05 -11.41 -9.86
N LEU A 158 -4.06 -11.21 -8.98
CA LEU A 158 -4.20 -11.48 -7.55
C LEU A 158 -5.23 -10.54 -6.90
N GLU A 159 -5.23 -9.24 -7.23
CA GLU A 159 -6.24 -8.29 -6.76
C GLU A 159 -7.65 -8.76 -7.13
N THR A 160 -7.88 -9.11 -8.41
CA THR A 160 -9.18 -9.60 -8.90
C THR A 160 -9.63 -10.86 -8.14
N GLN A 161 -8.73 -11.83 -7.92
CA GLN A 161 -9.05 -13.05 -7.18
C GLN A 161 -9.37 -12.77 -5.71
N LEU A 162 -8.62 -11.88 -5.06
CA LEU A 162 -8.86 -11.48 -3.67
C LEU A 162 -10.20 -10.75 -3.53
N MET A 163 -10.53 -9.85 -4.46
CA MET A 163 -11.83 -9.17 -4.49
C MET A 163 -12.98 -10.16 -4.61
N ALA A 164 -12.86 -11.17 -5.46
CA ALA A 164 -13.87 -12.22 -5.62
C ALA A 164 -13.99 -13.13 -4.37
N ALA A 165 -12.89 -13.37 -3.67
CA ALA A 165 -12.85 -14.25 -2.50
C ALA A 165 -13.31 -13.59 -1.19
N LEU A 166 -13.35 -12.25 -1.12
CA LEU A 166 -13.61 -11.49 0.10
C LEU A 166 -14.89 -10.64 0.00
N HIS A 167 -15.43 -10.20 1.13
CA HIS A 167 -16.45 -9.17 1.12
C HIS A 167 -15.86 -7.80 0.78
N GLN A 168 -16.57 -6.98 0.01
CA GLN A 168 -16.11 -5.63 -0.35
C GLN A 168 -15.75 -4.77 0.86
N LYS A 169 -16.53 -4.84 1.93
CA LYS A 169 -16.26 -4.13 3.19
C LYS A 169 -14.92 -4.47 3.84
N ASP A 170 -14.32 -5.61 3.48
CA ASP A 170 -13.07 -6.10 4.03
C ASP A 170 -11.86 -5.77 3.12
N TRP A 171 -12.07 -5.31 1.88
CA TRP A 171 -11.00 -5.12 0.89
C TRP A 171 -9.88 -4.19 1.37
N GLY A 172 -10.24 -3.06 1.96
CA GLY A 172 -9.24 -2.09 2.47
C GLY A 172 -8.33 -2.68 3.53
N GLU A 173 -8.89 -3.44 4.48
CA GLU A 173 -8.12 -4.04 5.58
C GLU A 173 -7.45 -5.36 5.20
N ALA A 174 -8.07 -6.17 4.35
CA ALA A 174 -7.57 -7.51 4.02
C ALA A 174 -6.19 -7.47 3.34
N GLY A 175 -6.00 -6.58 2.36
CA GLY A 175 -4.72 -6.43 1.66
C GLY A 175 -3.59 -6.09 2.64
N MET A 176 -3.81 -5.08 3.50
CA MET A 176 -2.82 -4.70 4.52
C MET A 176 -2.61 -5.79 5.58
N ALA A 177 -3.65 -6.48 6.00
CA ALA A 177 -3.52 -7.60 6.95
C ALA A 177 -2.65 -8.73 6.37
N ILE A 178 -2.82 -9.08 5.09
CA ILE A 178 -1.97 -10.05 4.41
C ILE A 178 -0.54 -9.52 4.25
N SER A 179 -0.36 -8.23 3.94
CA SER A 179 0.95 -7.58 3.87
C SER A 179 1.69 -7.65 5.22
N PHE A 180 1.03 -7.26 6.32
CA PHE A 180 1.61 -7.35 7.66
C PHE A 180 1.93 -8.80 8.07
N LEU A 181 1.07 -9.76 7.75
CA LEU A 181 1.37 -11.18 7.94
C LEU A 181 2.68 -11.56 7.23
N GLY A 182 2.86 -11.08 6.00
CA GLY A 182 4.07 -11.32 5.22
C GLY A 182 5.33 -10.68 5.80
N ARG A 183 5.21 -9.51 6.41
CA ARG A 183 6.30 -8.80 7.08
C ARG A 183 6.72 -9.46 8.38
N GLU A 184 5.78 -9.93 9.18
CA GLU A 184 6.02 -10.37 10.56
C GLU A 184 6.15 -11.89 10.70
N THR A 185 5.28 -12.65 10.06
CA THR A 185 5.10 -14.10 10.31
C THR A 185 5.44 -14.93 9.08
N CYS A 186 4.79 -14.67 7.93
CA CYS A 186 4.97 -15.42 6.70
C CYS A 186 6.15 -14.91 5.88
N ARG A 187 7.34 -14.91 6.46
CA ARG A 187 8.59 -14.43 5.82
C ARG A 187 8.98 -15.28 4.62
N PRO A 188 9.82 -14.77 3.68
CA PRO A 188 10.31 -15.57 2.54
C PRO A 188 11.03 -16.83 2.99
N LYS A 189 11.96 -16.70 3.95
CA LYS A 189 12.71 -17.80 4.58
C LYS A 189 12.20 -18.00 6.00
N ASN A 190 12.13 -19.27 6.43
CA ASN A 190 11.75 -19.68 7.80
C ASN A 190 10.46 -19.01 8.31
N PRO A 191 9.31 -19.16 7.62
CA PRO A 191 8.06 -18.60 8.09
C PRO A 191 7.63 -19.24 9.40
N LYS A 192 7.10 -18.43 10.34
CA LYS A 192 6.63 -18.89 11.66
C LYS A 192 5.19 -19.45 11.54
N CYS A 193 5.02 -20.57 10.82
CA CYS A 193 3.72 -21.12 10.46
C CYS A 193 2.88 -21.55 11.66
N SER A 194 3.49 -22.14 12.69
CA SER A 194 2.80 -22.58 13.93
C SER A 194 2.17 -21.40 14.70
N ALA A 195 2.79 -20.21 14.64
CA ALA A 195 2.30 -18.99 15.28
C ALA A 195 1.34 -18.17 14.38
N CYS A 196 1.01 -18.65 13.19
CA CYS A 196 0.17 -17.94 12.26
C CYS A 196 -1.32 -18.08 12.61
N VAL A 197 -2.06 -16.98 12.75
CA VAL A 197 -3.48 -16.98 13.15
C VAL A 197 -4.42 -17.59 12.10
N VAL A 198 -3.93 -17.88 10.89
CA VAL A 198 -4.68 -18.52 9.81
C VAL A 198 -4.01 -19.82 9.32
N ASN A 199 -3.19 -20.46 10.16
CA ASN A 199 -2.48 -21.69 9.81
C ASN A 199 -3.41 -22.85 9.51
N THR A 200 -4.55 -22.94 10.18
CA THR A 200 -5.55 -24.02 10.00
C THR A 200 -6.15 -24.08 8.61
N VAL A 201 -6.13 -22.95 7.88
CA VAL A 201 -6.68 -22.83 6.51
C VAL A 201 -5.60 -22.62 5.46
N CYS A 202 -4.32 -22.59 5.86
CA CYS A 202 -3.21 -22.26 4.98
C CYS A 202 -2.75 -23.49 4.18
N ALA A 203 -2.84 -23.41 2.85
CA ALA A 203 -2.41 -24.49 1.94
C ALA A 203 -0.91 -24.79 2.10
N TYR A 204 -0.06 -23.79 2.20
CA TYR A 204 1.39 -23.94 2.38
C TYR A 204 1.73 -24.69 3.69
N TYR A 205 1.06 -24.36 4.80
CA TYR A 205 1.31 -25.03 6.09
C TYR A 205 0.80 -26.46 6.09
N SER A 206 -0.35 -26.72 5.49
CA SER A 206 -0.87 -28.08 5.35
C SER A 206 0.09 -28.97 4.55
N ALA A 207 0.63 -28.44 3.42
CA ALA A 207 1.60 -29.18 2.61
C ALA A 207 2.95 -29.40 3.30
N SER A 208 3.33 -28.55 4.28
CA SER A 208 4.60 -28.71 5.02
C SER A 208 4.54 -29.71 6.17
N LYS A 209 3.34 -30.27 6.48
CA LYS A 209 3.14 -31.29 7.51
C LYS A 209 3.13 -32.72 6.97
N ASN A 210 2.99 -32.85 5.64
CA ASN A 210 3.09 -34.11 4.91
C ASN A 210 4.51 -34.27 4.36
#